data_c6439a03542aa18f3be1a2c0e857a086
#
_entry.id   c6439a03542aa18f3be1a2c0e857a086
#
_cell.length_a   1.000
_cell.length_b   1.000
_cell.length_c   1.000
_cell.angle_alpha   90.00
_cell.angle_beta   90.00
_cell.angle_gamma   90.00
#
_symmetry.space_group_name_H-M   'P 1'
#
loop_
_entity.id
_entity.type
_entity.pdbx_description
1 polymer ?
#
loop_
_entity_poly.entity_id
_entity_poly.type
_entity_poly.pdbx_seq_one_letter_code
_entity_poly.pdbx_strand_id
1 'polypeptide(L)'
;QPAHRVVCLCRYTKFIIVVDDDVDVRDWKEVIWAVTTRMDPVRDTVLVENTPIDYLDFASPVSGLGGKMGLDATNKWPGETDREWGRVIKKDPAVTAKIDEIWERLGL
;
A
#
# COMPACT_ATOMS: atom_id res chain seq x y z
N GLN A 1 1.83 15.47 12.45
CA GLN A 1 1.25 14.82 11.27
C GLN A 1 2.22 13.77 10.73
N PRO A 2 1.77 12.52 10.54
CA PRO A 2 2.66 11.52 9.97
C PRO A 2 3.12 11.94 8.57
N ALA A 3 4.40 11.76 8.30
CA ALA A 3 4.91 11.99 6.96
C ALA A 3 4.45 10.87 6.03
N HIS A 4 3.98 11.23 4.84
CA HIS A 4 3.60 10.26 3.83
C HIS A 4 4.78 9.96 2.91
N ARG A 5 4.92 8.72 2.52
CA ARG A 5 5.90 8.33 1.53
C ARG A 5 5.22 8.04 0.22
N VAL A 6 5.70 8.67 -0.85
CA VAL A 6 5.20 8.44 -2.18
C VAL A 6 6.18 7.54 -2.92
N VAL A 7 5.68 6.41 -3.44
CA VAL A 7 6.52 5.42 -4.11
C VAL A 7 7.10 5.99 -5.41
N CYS A 8 6.31 6.65 -6.22
CA CYS A 8 6.77 7.31 -7.43
C CYS A 8 5.73 8.30 -7.95
N LEU A 9 6.20 9.47 -8.44
CA LEU A 9 5.36 10.51 -9.02
C LEU A 9 5.74 10.84 -10.47
N CYS A 10 6.50 10.01 -11.15
CA CYS A 10 6.89 10.34 -12.51
C CYS A 10 5.75 10.13 -13.52
N ARG A 11 5.81 10.87 -14.65
CA ARG A 11 4.75 10.88 -15.67
C ARG A 11 4.50 9.49 -16.30
N TYR A 12 5.47 8.60 -16.25
CA TYR A 12 5.35 7.26 -16.82
C TYR A 12 4.89 6.22 -15.80
N THR A 13 4.66 6.62 -14.54
CA THR A 13 4.17 5.72 -13.51
C THR A 13 2.67 5.51 -13.66
N LYS A 14 2.25 4.28 -13.72
CA LYS A 14 0.85 3.89 -13.88
C LYS A 14 0.14 3.77 -12.52
N PHE A 15 0.80 3.18 -11.55
CA PHE A 15 0.26 2.95 -10.21
C PHE A 15 1.08 3.68 -9.18
N ILE A 16 0.42 4.42 -8.30
CA ILE A 16 1.06 5.18 -7.22
C ILE A 16 0.43 4.73 -5.91
N ILE A 17 1.26 4.25 -4.99
CA ILE A 17 0.82 3.84 -3.66
C ILE A 17 1.47 4.75 -2.64
N VAL A 18 0.64 5.42 -1.83
CA VAL A 18 1.10 6.32 -0.77
C VAL A 18 0.95 5.61 0.57
N VAL A 19 2.02 5.55 1.35
CA VAL A 19 2.04 4.90 2.66
C VAL A 19 2.67 5.82 3.71
N ASP A 20 2.44 5.50 4.98
CA ASP A 20 3.07 6.21 6.09
C ASP A 20 4.52 5.76 6.30
N ASP A 21 5.24 6.49 7.15
CA ASP A 21 6.64 6.20 7.48
C ASP A 21 6.87 4.85 8.15
N ASP A 22 5.85 4.27 8.76
CA ASP A 22 5.95 2.97 9.42
C ASP A 22 5.93 1.78 8.46
N VAL A 23 5.77 2.05 7.16
CA VAL A 23 5.78 1.02 6.11
C VAL A 23 7.05 1.16 5.28
N ASP A 24 7.79 0.06 5.13
CA ASP A 24 8.96 0.02 4.25
C ASP A 24 8.51 -0.11 2.79
N VAL A 25 8.68 0.96 2.01
CA VAL A 25 8.28 1.00 0.59
C VAL A 25 9.06 0.03 -0.28
N ARG A 26 10.16 -0.51 0.22
CA ARG A 26 10.96 -1.52 -0.49
C ARG A 26 10.53 -2.95 -0.18
N ASP A 27 9.70 -3.12 0.84
CA ASP A 27 9.17 -4.43 1.21
C ASP A 27 7.74 -4.55 0.68
N TRP A 28 7.57 -5.33 -0.39
CA TRP A 28 6.28 -5.52 -1.03
C TRP A 28 5.23 -6.10 -0.08
N LYS A 29 5.64 -6.93 0.86
CA LYS A 29 4.71 -7.52 1.84
C LYS A 29 4.14 -6.45 2.77
N GLU A 30 4.97 -5.50 3.22
CA GLU A 30 4.50 -4.41 4.05
C GLU A 30 3.59 -3.46 3.28
N VAL A 31 3.91 -3.17 2.03
CA VAL A 31 3.08 -2.30 1.17
C VAL A 31 1.71 -2.94 0.94
N ILE A 32 1.66 -4.21 0.59
CA ILE A 32 0.39 -4.93 0.38
C ILE A 32 -0.41 -5.01 1.69
N TRP A 33 0.26 -5.22 2.81
CA TRP A 33 -0.39 -5.19 4.12
C TRP A 33 -1.08 -3.84 4.37
N ALA A 34 -0.40 -2.73 4.09
CA ALA A 34 -0.97 -1.40 4.23
C ALA A 34 -2.17 -1.19 3.30
N VAL A 35 -2.06 -1.62 2.05
CA VAL A 35 -3.15 -1.53 1.07
C VAL A 35 -4.38 -2.33 1.52
N THR A 36 -4.17 -3.51 2.07
CA THR A 36 -5.29 -4.37 2.47
C THR A 36 -5.91 -4.01 3.81
N THR A 37 -5.19 -3.31 4.67
CA THR A 37 -5.66 -3.01 6.03
C THR A 37 -6.01 -1.55 6.28
N ARG A 38 -5.51 -0.62 5.47
CA ARG A 38 -5.64 0.82 5.73
C ARG A 38 -6.48 1.58 4.72
N MET A 39 -6.84 0.98 3.61
CA MET A 39 -7.61 1.70 2.60
C MET A 39 -8.95 1.05 2.31
N ASP A 40 -9.92 1.90 2.02
CA ASP A 40 -11.19 1.51 1.41
C ASP A 40 -11.11 1.82 -0.09
N PRO A 41 -11.35 0.85 -0.97
CA PRO A 41 -11.15 1.07 -2.41
C PRO A 41 -11.94 2.23 -3.01
N VAL A 42 -13.12 2.52 -2.51
CA VAL A 42 -13.94 3.62 -3.03
C VAL A 42 -13.45 4.97 -2.51
N ARG A 43 -13.17 5.06 -1.21
CA ARG A 43 -12.73 6.32 -0.58
C ARG A 43 -11.30 6.70 -0.97
N ASP A 44 -10.41 5.73 -1.07
CA ASP A 44 -8.96 5.95 -1.08
C ASP A 44 -8.31 5.68 -2.44
N THR A 45 -9.09 5.54 -3.49
CA THR A 45 -8.58 5.32 -4.84
C THR A 45 -8.87 6.53 -5.72
N VAL A 46 -7.86 6.99 -6.45
CA VAL A 46 -8.00 8.06 -7.44
C VAL A 46 -7.68 7.49 -8.81
N LEU A 47 -8.59 7.69 -9.75
CA LEU A 47 -8.40 7.29 -11.14
C LEU A 47 -8.31 8.54 -12.02
N VAL A 48 -7.30 8.61 -12.87
CA VAL A 48 -7.08 9.73 -13.79
C VAL A 48 -7.01 9.16 -15.20
N GLU A 49 -7.78 9.75 -16.12
CA GLU A 49 -7.82 9.32 -17.52
C GLU A 49 -7.01 10.24 -18.42
N ASN A 50 -6.63 9.73 -19.58
CA ASN A 50 -6.00 10.51 -20.66
C ASN A 50 -4.75 11.25 -20.22
N THR A 51 -3.87 10.59 -19.45
CA THR A 51 -2.59 11.14 -19.05
C THR A 51 -1.48 10.66 -19.96
N PRO A 52 -0.37 11.44 -20.10
CA PRO A 52 0.79 10.96 -20.84
C PRO A 52 1.38 9.69 -20.20
N ILE A 53 1.66 8.71 -21.04
CA ILE A 53 2.28 7.44 -20.63
C ILE A 53 3.42 7.10 -21.57
N ASP A 54 4.19 6.06 -21.21
CA ASP A 54 5.23 5.53 -22.08
C ASP A 54 4.59 4.84 -23.30
N TYR A 55 5.14 5.10 -24.49
CA TYR A 55 4.68 4.44 -25.72
C TYR A 55 4.88 2.92 -25.70
N LEU A 56 5.71 2.41 -24.80
CA LEU A 56 5.90 0.97 -24.60
C LEU A 56 4.79 0.32 -23.77
N ASP A 57 3.88 1.11 -23.22
CA ASP A 57 2.74 0.60 -22.47
C ASP A 57 1.61 0.21 -23.45
N PHE A 58 1.55 -1.07 -23.81
CA PHE A 58 0.56 -1.59 -24.75
C PHE A 58 -0.81 -1.85 -24.09
N ALA A 59 -0.91 -1.74 -22.79
CA ALA A 59 -2.19 -1.93 -22.09
C ALA A 59 -3.11 -0.72 -22.20
N SER A 60 -2.59 0.40 -22.67
CA SER A 60 -3.39 1.63 -22.80
C SER A 60 -4.34 1.54 -24.00
N PRO A 61 -5.48 2.26 -23.96
CA PRO A 61 -6.42 2.27 -25.08
C PRO A 61 -5.89 3.00 -26.31
N VAL A 62 -4.98 3.97 -26.12
CA VAL A 62 -4.38 4.75 -27.19
C VAL A 62 -2.89 4.91 -26.93
N SER A 63 -2.07 4.83 -27.99
CA SER A 63 -0.63 5.02 -27.85
C SER A 63 -0.29 6.38 -27.25
N GLY A 64 0.51 6.38 -26.20
CA GLY A 64 0.98 7.59 -25.53
C GLY A 64 0.01 8.22 -24.53
N LEU A 65 -1.23 7.71 -24.43
CA LEU A 65 -2.24 8.18 -23.49
C LEU A 65 -2.87 7.01 -22.74
N GLY A 66 -2.99 7.14 -21.43
CA GLY A 66 -3.60 6.11 -20.61
C GLY A 66 -4.01 6.63 -19.25
N GLY A 67 -4.54 5.73 -18.43
CA GLY A 67 -4.98 6.04 -17.08
C GLY A 67 -3.86 5.91 -16.06
N LYS A 68 -4.09 6.50 -14.91
CA LYS A 68 -3.26 6.33 -13.73
C LYS A 68 -4.14 6.05 -12.53
N MET A 69 -3.63 5.27 -11.58
CA MET A 69 -4.33 4.94 -10.35
C MET A 69 -3.47 5.31 -9.14
N GLY A 70 -4.05 6.08 -8.24
CA GLY A 70 -3.45 6.39 -6.95
C GLY A 70 -4.17 5.65 -5.83
N LEU A 71 -3.41 5.02 -4.95
CA LEU A 71 -3.91 4.31 -3.78
C LEU A 71 -3.40 4.99 -2.51
N ASP A 72 -4.33 5.45 -1.66
CA ASP A 72 -4.00 6.06 -0.39
C ASP A 72 -4.07 5.01 0.72
N ALA A 73 -2.94 4.38 1.00
CA ALA A 73 -2.80 3.34 2.02
C ALA A 73 -2.20 3.89 3.32
N THR A 74 -2.56 5.12 3.68
CA THR A 74 -2.13 5.77 4.91
C THR A 74 -3.14 5.56 6.04
N ASN A 75 -2.68 5.73 7.29
CA ASN A 75 -3.57 5.78 8.45
C ASN A 75 -4.58 6.92 8.29
N LYS A 76 -5.81 6.66 8.70
CA LYS A 76 -6.87 7.67 8.57
C LYS A 76 -7.01 8.47 9.86
N TRP A 77 -7.27 9.75 9.69
CA TRP A 77 -7.44 10.70 10.78
C TRP A 77 -8.89 10.72 11.24
N PRO A 78 -9.16 11.19 12.47
CA PRO A 78 -10.54 11.49 12.86
C PRO A 78 -11.18 12.42 11.83
N GLY A 79 -12.37 12.06 11.35
CA GLY A 79 -13.05 12.77 10.27
C GLY A 79 -12.92 12.14 8.89
N GLU A 80 -11.86 11.39 8.64
CA GLU A 80 -11.71 10.63 7.38
C GLU A 80 -12.47 9.31 7.43
N THR A 81 -12.72 8.80 8.63
CA THR A 81 -13.52 7.61 8.88
C THR A 81 -14.30 7.78 10.16
N ASP A 82 -15.48 7.19 10.26
CA ASP A 82 -16.29 7.16 11.49
C ASP A 82 -15.84 6.09 12.48
N ARG A 83 -14.85 5.29 12.10
CA ARG A 83 -14.37 4.18 12.92
C ARG A 83 -13.14 4.59 13.72
N GLU A 84 -13.00 4.01 14.90
CA GLU A 84 -11.77 4.10 15.64
C GLU A 84 -10.67 3.36 14.87
N TRP A 85 -9.54 4.03 14.63
CA TRP A 85 -8.47 3.46 13.84
C TRP A 85 -7.65 2.46 14.65
N GLY A 86 -7.44 1.28 14.09
CA GLY A 86 -6.69 0.22 14.73
C GLY A 86 -5.19 0.53 14.82
N ARG A 87 -4.55 -0.14 15.74
CA ARG A 87 -3.09 -0.06 15.92
C ARG A 87 -2.43 -1.29 15.32
N VAL A 88 -1.19 -1.12 14.91
CA VAL A 88 -0.37 -2.25 14.47
C VAL A 88 -0.11 -3.16 15.65
N ILE A 89 -0.43 -4.44 15.49
CA ILE A 89 -0.13 -5.46 16.49
C ILE A 89 1.27 -5.98 16.21
N LYS A 90 2.17 -5.78 17.18
CA LYS A 90 3.53 -6.32 17.08
C LYS A 90 3.57 -7.66 17.79
N LYS A 91 4.26 -8.62 17.18
CA LYS A 91 4.46 -9.92 17.79
C LYS A 91 5.35 -9.77 19.03
N ASP A 92 4.94 -10.40 20.13
CA ASP A 92 5.79 -10.54 21.29
C ASP A 92 6.98 -11.45 20.93
N PRO A 93 8.23 -11.04 21.10
CA PRO A 93 9.38 -11.87 20.76
C PRO A 93 9.40 -13.21 21.46
N ALA A 94 8.96 -13.27 22.72
CA ALA A 94 8.89 -14.52 23.47
C ALA A 94 7.87 -15.49 22.88
N VAL A 95 6.71 -14.98 22.45
CA VAL A 95 5.67 -15.80 21.80
C VAL A 95 6.15 -16.29 20.44
N THR A 96 6.80 -15.43 19.67
CA THR A 96 7.35 -15.80 18.36
C THR A 96 8.39 -16.90 18.49
N ALA A 97 9.32 -16.80 19.43
CA ALA A 97 10.33 -17.82 19.68
C ALA A 97 9.70 -19.16 20.06
N LYS A 98 8.67 -19.11 20.89
CA LYS A 98 7.95 -20.32 21.32
C LYS A 98 7.22 -21.00 20.17
N ILE A 99 6.60 -20.22 19.30
CA ILE A 99 5.91 -20.73 18.11
C ILE A 99 6.91 -21.35 17.15
N ASP A 100 8.07 -20.71 16.92
CA ASP A 100 9.12 -21.23 16.06
C ASP A 100 9.66 -22.57 16.58
N GLU A 101 9.84 -22.72 17.90
CA GLU A 101 10.25 -23.96 18.53
C GLU A 101 9.23 -25.09 18.29
N ILE A 102 7.94 -24.79 18.45
CA ILE A 102 6.87 -25.75 18.20
C ILE A 102 6.85 -26.14 16.73
N TRP A 103 7.05 -25.19 15.84
CA TRP A 103 7.06 -25.41 14.40
C TRP A 103 8.17 -26.38 13.98
N GLU A 104 9.36 -26.20 14.54
CA GLU A 104 10.48 -27.12 14.30
C GLU A 104 10.20 -28.54 14.78
N ARG A 105 9.60 -28.68 15.97
CA ARG A 105 9.22 -30.00 16.51
C ARG A 105 8.23 -30.73 15.62
N LEU A 106 7.34 -29.99 14.95
CA LEU A 106 6.34 -30.57 14.06
C LEU A 106 6.93 -30.95 12.70
N GLY A 107 8.15 -30.56 12.40
CA GLY A 107 8.81 -30.85 11.12
C GLY A 107 8.22 -30.11 9.93
N LEU A 108 7.61 -28.97 10.18
CA LEU A 108 6.93 -28.17 9.16
C LEU A 108 7.79 -27.04 8.60
#